data_3092e8b7a4b6d435e149f2872237b4a8
#
_entry.id   3092e8b7a4b6d435e149f2872237b4a8
#
_cell.length_a   1.000
_cell.length_b   1.000
_cell.length_c   1.000
_cell.angle_alpha   90.00
_cell.angle_beta   90.00
_cell.angle_gamma   90.00
#
_symmetry.space_group_name_H-M   'P 1'
#
loop_
_entity.id
_entity.type
_entity.pdbx_description
1 polymer ?
#
loop_
_entity_poly.entity_id
_entity_poly.type
_entity_poly.pdbx_seq_one_letter_code
_entity_poly.pdbx_strand_id
1 'polypeptide(L)'
;MTPVAAAVDIGGTKIATAAVAADGTVTGYRSAPTPAERGPEAVLTTAADLVRESLGDREAVGVGVGSAGVIDPASGLVRSATDALPGWGGTDLRGGLARALGLPVTVANDVHAHALGEYWLGAARGHATVLFVAVGTGVGGSLLLDGRIHHGARSAAGHVGHVPVAAAAGRRCPCGADGHVEAVASGPALLHEYRERGGSAPRLQEVVAASEHDPLARTVLTEGARALGSALAGLANTVDPDVVVIGGGVAEAGELWWEALREETALGLVPALRGLPVVPSGLGSDAALLGAAHMVWREHG
;
A
#
# COMPACT_ATOMS: atom_id res chain seq x y z
N MET A 1 -9.53 2.31 -31.96
CA MET A 1 -9.85 1.96 -30.55
C MET A 1 -9.19 3.01 -29.68
N THR A 2 -9.78 3.41 -28.60
CA THR A 2 -9.15 4.37 -27.64
C THR A 2 -7.96 3.68 -27.00
N PRO A 3 -6.77 4.32 -26.97
CA PRO A 3 -5.59 3.73 -26.34
C PRO A 3 -5.80 3.53 -24.84
N VAL A 4 -5.13 2.54 -24.26
CA VAL A 4 -5.20 2.22 -22.83
C VAL A 4 -3.80 2.16 -22.21
N ALA A 5 -3.69 2.30 -20.90
CA ALA A 5 -2.52 1.91 -20.15
C ALA A 5 -2.71 0.48 -19.63
N ALA A 6 -1.70 -0.36 -19.76
CA ALA A 6 -1.69 -1.64 -19.02
C ALA A 6 -1.25 -1.37 -17.58
N ALA A 7 -2.03 -1.84 -16.63
CA ALA A 7 -1.74 -1.72 -15.21
C ALA A 7 -1.43 -3.10 -14.61
N VAL A 8 -0.42 -3.15 -13.74
CA VAL A 8 0.04 -4.36 -13.07
C VAL A 8 0.23 -4.08 -11.59
N ASP A 9 -0.27 -4.96 -10.75
CA ASP A 9 0.00 -5.00 -9.31
C ASP A 9 0.61 -6.35 -8.95
N ILE A 10 1.88 -6.36 -8.51
CA ILE A 10 2.64 -7.56 -8.14
C ILE A 10 2.77 -7.62 -6.63
N GLY A 11 1.87 -8.36 -6.00
CA GLY A 11 1.96 -8.69 -4.58
C GLY A 11 2.63 -10.04 -4.33
N GLY A 12 2.93 -10.34 -3.05
CA GLY A 12 3.53 -11.62 -2.65
C GLY A 12 2.64 -12.84 -2.90
N THR A 13 1.32 -12.68 -2.96
CA THR A 13 0.36 -13.79 -3.11
C THR A 13 -0.39 -13.78 -4.42
N LYS A 14 -0.56 -12.63 -5.03
CA LYS A 14 -1.37 -12.41 -6.24
C LYS A 14 -0.71 -11.39 -7.14
N ILE A 15 -0.76 -11.62 -8.45
CA ILE A 15 -0.52 -10.63 -9.49
C ILE A 15 -1.89 -10.28 -10.08
N ALA A 16 -2.18 -8.98 -10.21
CA ALA A 16 -3.37 -8.48 -10.87
C ALA A 16 -2.99 -7.56 -12.03
N THR A 17 -3.77 -7.58 -13.10
CA THR A 17 -3.58 -6.72 -14.28
C THR A 17 -4.91 -6.21 -14.81
N ALA A 18 -4.87 -5.06 -15.47
CA ALA A 18 -6.03 -4.49 -16.16
C ALA A 18 -5.59 -3.56 -17.30
N ALA A 19 -6.50 -3.32 -18.22
CA ALA A 19 -6.41 -2.22 -19.18
C ALA A 19 -7.21 -1.03 -18.65
N VAL A 20 -6.57 0.13 -18.54
CA VAL A 20 -7.16 1.33 -17.94
C VAL A 20 -7.15 2.48 -18.93
N ALA A 21 -8.30 3.05 -19.21
CA ALA A 21 -8.45 4.21 -20.08
C ALA A 21 -8.00 5.52 -19.37
N ALA A 22 -7.84 6.60 -20.13
CA ALA A 22 -7.40 7.90 -19.61
C ALA A 22 -8.37 8.54 -18.59
N ASP A 23 -9.63 8.13 -18.58
CA ASP A 23 -10.65 8.55 -17.61
C ASP A 23 -10.69 7.65 -16.35
N GLY A 24 -9.84 6.62 -16.27
CA GLY A 24 -9.80 5.66 -15.19
C GLY A 24 -10.72 4.44 -15.36
N THR A 25 -11.43 4.32 -16.49
CA THR A 25 -12.27 3.14 -16.75
C THR A 25 -11.39 1.88 -16.82
N VAL A 26 -11.63 0.95 -15.90
CA VAL A 26 -10.91 -0.34 -15.78
C VAL A 26 -11.63 -1.41 -16.60
N THR A 27 -10.90 -2.10 -17.46
CA THR A 27 -11.40 -3.21 -18.28
C THR A 27 -10.39 -4.35 -18.35
N GLY A 28 -10.84 -5.54 -18.74
CA GLY A 28 -9.94 -6.67 -18.97
C GLY A 28 -9.19 -7.15 -17.70
N TYR A 29 -9.77 -6.97 -16.51
CA TYR A 29 -9.15 -7.44 -15.27
C TYR A 29 -8.78 -8.91 -15.33
N ARG A 30 -7.55 -9.24 -14.95
CA ARG A 30 -7.02 -10.60 -14.80
C ARG A 30 -6.25 -10.70 -13.50
N SER A 31 -6.22 -11.90 -12.94
CA SER A 31 -5.34 -12.16 -11.80
C SER A 31 -4.93 -13.63 -11.73
N ALA A 32 -3.75 -13.87 -11.17
CA ALA A 32 -3.24 -15.21 -10.88
C ALA A 32 -2.46 -15.20 -9.56
N PRO A 33 -2.30 -16.36 -8.90
CA PRO A 33 -1.37 -16.50 -7.79
C PRO A 33 0.05 -16.12 -8.22
N THR A 34 0.78 -15.42 -7.35
CA THR A 34 2.19 -15.11 -7.58
C THR A 34 3.03 -16.37 -7.47
N PRO A 35 3.78 -16.79 -8.51
CA PRO A 35 4.63 -17.96 -8.45
C PRO A 35 5.95 -17.68 -7.71
N ALA A 36 5.87 -17.19 -6.47
CA ALA A 36 6.99 -16.69 -5.68
C ALA A 36 8.11 -17.73 -5.50
N GLU A 37 7.74 -19.00 -5.25
CA GLU A 37 8.67 -20.12 -5.08
C GLU A 37 9.47 -20.48 -6.37
N ARG A 38 8.98 -20.03 -7.54
CA ARG A 38 9.62 -20.29 -8.83
C ARG A 38 10.61 -19.19 -9.23
N GLY A 39 10.76 -18.18 -8.38
CA GLY A 39 11.71 -17.10 -8.55
C GLY A 39 11.26 -15.96 -9.46
N PRO A 40 12.08 -14.91 -9.58
CA PRO A 40 11.71 -13.65 -10.24
C PRO A 40 11.30 -13.80 -11.70
N GLU A 41 11.97 -14.64 -12.47
CA GLU A 41 11.66 -14.85 -13.90
C GLU A 41 10.23 -15.40 -14.10
N ALA A 42 9.80 -16.32 -13.24
CA ALA A 42 8.45 -16.85 -13.31
C ALA A 42 7.40 -15.78 -12.97
N VAL A 43 7.70 -14.90 -12.00
CA VAL A 43 6.84 -13.77 -11.65
C VAL A 43 6.70 -12.80 -12.83
N LEU A 44 7.84 -12.41 -13.46
CA LEU A 44 7.83 -11.52 -14.63
C LEU A 44 7.09 -12.13 -15.83
N THR A 45 7.29 -13.41 -16.09
CA THR A 45 6.59 -14.13 -17.17
C THR A 45 5.09 -14.14 -16.92
N THR A 46 4.66 -14.51 -15.71
CA THR A 46 3.24 -14.51 -15.33
C THR A 46 2.62 -13.12 -15.47
N ALA A 47 3.32 -12.08 -15.01
CA ALA A 47 2.84 -10.69 -15.15
C ALA A 47 2.69 -10.30 -16.63
N ALA A 48 3.67 -10.63 -17.48
CA ALA A 48 3.62 -10.32 -18.91
C ALA A 48 2.47 -11.06 -19.62
N ASP A 49 2.23 -12.32 -19.28
CA ASP A 49 1.13 -13.11 -19.87
C ASP A 49 -0.23 -12.53 -19.46
N LEU A 50 -0.40 -12.21 -18.19
CA LEU A 50 -1.62 -11.56 -17.69
C LEU A 50 -1.86 -10.19 -18.35
N VAL A 51 -0.81 -9.41 -18.62
CA VAL A 51 -0.91 -8.14 -19.36
C VAL A 51 -1.43 -8.38 -20.77
N ARG A 52 -0.89 -9.36 -21.50
CA ARG A 52 -1.36 -9.70 -22.86
C ARG A 52 -2.84 -10.10 -22.84
N GLU A 53 -3.25 -10.93 -21.88
CA GLU A 53 -4.64 -11.32 -21.69
C GLU A 53 -5.56 -10.13 -21.35
N SER A 54 -5.09 -9.21 -20.49
CA SER A 54 -5.83 -8.00 -20.10
C SER A 54 -6.03 -7.06 -21.28
N LEU A 55 -5.02 -6.92 -22.12
CA LEU A 55 -5.07 -6.05 -23.29
C LEU A 55 -5.94 -6.64 -24.41
N GLY A 56 -5.85 -7.96 -24.68
CA GLY A 56 -6.43 -8.54 -25.89
C GLY A 56 -5.90 -7.81 -27.13
N ASP A 57 -6.80 -7.35 -27.99
CA ASP A 57 -6.45 -6.60 -29.22
C ASP A 57 -6.31 -5.08 -29.01
N ARG A 58 -6.29 -4.59 -27.76
CA ARG A 58 -6.18 -3.15 -27.47
C ARG A 58 -4.73 -2.67 -27.61
N GLU A 59 -4.58 -1.48 -28.15
CA GLU A 59 -3.29 -0.80 -28.20
C GLU A 59 -3.00 -0.14 -26.85
N ALA A 60 -1.86 -0.47 -26.23
CA ALA A 60 -1.41 0.13 -24.98
C ALA A 60 -0.32 1.16 -25.22
N VAL A 61 -0.45 2.33 -24.58
CA VAL A 61 0.58 3.39 -24.61
C VAL A 61 1.79 3.07 -23.75
N GLY A 62 1.65 2.15 -22.80
CA GLY A 62 2.71 1.71 -21.89
C GLY A 62 2.16 0.81 -20.79
N VAL A 63 3.05 0.37 -19.90
CA VAL A 63 2.76 -0.51 -18.78
C VAL A 63 3.17 0.17 -17.48
N GLY A 64 2.22 0.36 -16.57
CA GLY A 64 2.46 0.81 -15.20
C GLY A 64 2.49 -0.38 -14.25
N VAL A 65 3.43 -0.40 -13.33
CA VAL A 65 3.63 -1.51 -12.40
C VAL A 65 3.75 -1.01 -10.97
N GLY A 66 2.84 -1.45 -10.10
CA GLY A 66 3.01 -1.46 -8.66
C GLY A 66 3.62 -2.80 -8.23
N SER A 67 4.65 -2.79 -7.42
CA SER A 67 5.29 -4.03 -6.95
C SER A 67 5.69 -3.94 -5.49
N ALA A 68 5.52 -5.04 -4.77
CA ALA A 68 6.10 -5.19 -3.44
C ALA A 68 7.63 -4.97 -3.47
N GLY A 69 8.15 -4.41 -2.39
CA GLY A 69 9.58 -4.12 -2.23
C GLY A 69 9.94 -2.65 -2.44
N VAL A 70 11.19 -2.31 -2.16
CA VAL A 70 11.75 -0.97 -2.38
C VAL A 70 12.22 -0.88 -3.84
N ILE A 71 11.59 -0.03 -4.60
CA ILE A 71 11.87 0.15 -6.02
C ILE A 71 12.72 1.40 -6.22
N ASP A 72 13.80 1.28 -6.99
CA ASP A 72 14.55 2.42 -7.50
C ASP A 72 13.79 3.05 -8.68
N PRO A 73 13.25 4.26 -8.54
CA PRO A 73 12.44 4.85 -9.59
C PRO A 73 13.24 5.20 -10.85
N ALA A 74 14.56 5.43 -10.73
CA ALA A 74 15.41 5.78 -11.86
C ALA A 74 15.77 4.56 -12.74
N SER A 75 16.17 3.45 -12.12
CA SER A 75 16.56 2.24 -12.84
C SER A 75 15.40 1.24 -13.03
N GLY A 76 14.40 1.24 -12.16
CA GLY A 76 13.35 0.22 -12.12
C GLY A 76 13.79 -1.09 -11.49
N LEU A 77 14.92 -1.09 -10.78
CA LEU A 77 15.41 -2.25 -10.02
C LEU A 77 14.70 -2.36 -8.68
N VAL A 78 14.41 -3.58 -8.28
CA VAL A 78 14.00 -3.90 -6.91
C VAL A 78 15.23 -3.88 -6.01
N ARG A 79 15.38 -2.89 -5.13
CA ARG A 79 16.54 -2.76 -4.22
C ARG A 79 16.50 -3.79 -3.10
N SER A 80 15.31 -4.00 -2.54
CA SER A 80 15.06 -4.99 -1.48
C SER A 80 13.59 -5.37 -1.47
N ALA A 81 13.30 -6.58 -0.99
CA ALA A 81 11.95 -7.06 -0.77
C ALA A 81 11.93 -7.93 0.50
N THR A 82 10.73 -8.16 1.03
CA THR A 82 10.49 -9.10 2.12
C THR A 82 10.50 -10.54 1.61
N ASP A 83 10.52 -11.51 2.52
CA ASP A 83 10.49 -12.95 2.21
C ASP A 83 9.18 -13.41 1.51
N ALA A 84 8.19 -12.53 1.39
CA ALA A 84 6.97 -12.80 0.61
C ALA A 84 7.23 -13.02 -0.88
N LEU A 85 8.37 -12.50 -1.39
CA LEU A 85 8.87 -12.73 -2.73
C LEU A 85 10.37 -13.10 -2.66
N PRO A 86 10.71 -14.38 -2.45
CA PRO A 86 12.09 -14.83 -2.36
C PRO A 86 12.90 -14.49 -3.62
N GLY A 87 14.09 -13.92 -3.43
CA GLY A 87 14.97 -13.53 -4.54
C GLY A 87 14.53 -12.32 -5.35
N TRP A 88 13.47 -11.62 -4.94
CA TRP A 88 12.94 -10.44 -5.65
C TRP A 88 13.91 -9.24 -5.64
N GLY A 89 14.70 -9.08 -4.59
CA GLY A 89 15.78 -8.08 -4.52
C GLY A 89 16.81 -8.29 -5.64
N GLY A 90 17.15 -7.20 -6.35
CA GLY A 90 18.03 -7.22 -7.52
C GLY A 90 17.33 -7.46 -8.86
N THR A 91 16.03 -7.73 -8.88
CA THR A 91 15.27 -7.94 -10.12
C THR A 91 15.17 -6.65 -10.95
N ASP A 92 15.53 -6.72 -12.23
CA ASP A 92 15.29 -5.68 -13.24
C ASP A 92 13.83 -5.72 -13.69
N LEU A 93 12.95 -5.16 -12.86
CA LEU A 93 11.50 -5.19 -13.07
C LEU A 93 11.09 -4.43 -14.33
N ARG A 94 11.62 -3.19 -14.50
CA ARG A 94 11.33 -2.37 -15.67
C ARG A 94 11.82 -3.01 -16.96
N GLY A 95 13.11 -3.32 -17.02
CA GLY A 95 13.71 -3.88 -18.22
C GLY A 95 13.20 -5.28 -18.56
N GLY A 96 12.93 -6.11 -17.55
CA GLY A 96 12.35 -7.44 -17.73
C GLY A 96 10.99 -7.38 -18.43
N LEU A 97 10.06 -6.56 -17.92
CA LEU A 97 8.74 -6.39 -18.53
C LEU A 97 8.79 -5.65 -19.86
N ALA A 98 9.65 -4.63 -20.00
CA ALA A 98 9.81 -3.91 -21.27
C ALA A 98 10.29 -4.85 -22.40
N ARG A 99 11.24 -5.74 -22.12
CA ARG A 99 11.71 -6.76 -23.09
C ARG A 99 10.61 -7.76 -23.44
N ALA A 100 9.83 -8.19 -22.41
CA ALA A 100 8.80 -9.19 -22.61
C ALA A 100 7.60 -8.65 -23.42
N LEU A 101 7.24 -7.37 -23.23
CA LEU A 101 6.02 -6.78 -23.77
C LEU A 101 6.28 -5.88 -25.00
N GLY A 102 7.50 -5.39 -25.18
CA GLY A 102 7.81 -4.43 -26.26
C GLY A 102 7.22 -3.03 -26.04
N LEU A 103 6.87 -2.70 -24.80
CA LEU A 103 6.21 -1.45 -24.40
C LEU A 103 7.08 -0.68 -23.39
N PRO A 104 6.95 0.65 -23.30
CA PRO A 104 7.55 1.41 -22.23
C PRO A 104 6.94 1.00 -20.88
N VAL A 105 7.78 0.90 -19.84
CA VAL A 105 7.36 0.43 -18.51
C VAL A 105 7.75 1.44 -17.44
N THR A 106 6.78 1.88 -16.63
CA THR A 106 6.98 2.71 -15.46
C THR A 106 6.69 1.89 -14.20
N VAL A 107 7.55 1.97 -13.20
CA VAL A 107 7.45 1.14 -12.00
C VAL A 107 7.45 1.96 -10.72
N ALA A 108 6.69 1.52 -9.74
CA ALA A 108 6.68 2.04 -8.38
C ALA A 108 6.51 0.91 -7.36
N ASN A 109 6.73 1.22 -6.09
CA ASN A 109 6.26 0.35 -5.02
C ASN A 109 4.73 0.25 -5.02
N ASP A 110 4.16 -0.88 -4.57
CA ASP A 110 2.72 -1.15 -4.51
C ASP A 110 1.94 -0.10 -3.70
N VAL A 111 2.45 0.29 -2.53
CA VAL A 111 1.84 1.35 -1.70
C VAL A 111 1.91 2.71 -2.39
N HIS A 112 2.99 2.99 -3.13
CA HIS A 112 3.10 4.21 -3.95
C HIS A 112 2.08 4.22 -5.09
N ALA A 113 1.91 3.09 -5.79
CA ALA A 113 0.88 2.96 -6.81
C ALA A 113 -0.52 3.17 -6.22
N HIS A 114 -0.80 2.56 -5.06
CA HIS A 114 -2.06 2.74 -4.35
C HIS A 114 -2.33 4.23 -4.03
N ALA A 115 -1.34 4.92 -3.48
CA ALA A 115 -1.44 6.36 -3.18
C ALA A 115 -1.70 7.21 -4.43
N LEU A 116 -1.08 6.88 -5.56
CA LEU A 116 -1.33 7.56 -6.84
C LEU A 116 -2.74 7.32 -7.38
N GLY A 117 -3.30 6.13 -7.19
CA GLY A 117 -4.69 5.85 -7.53
C GLY A 117 -5.65 6.72 -6.73
N GLU A 118 -5.47 6.78 -5.41
CA GLU A 118 -6.25 7.64 -4.52
C GLU A 118 -6.10 9.13 -4.86
N TYR A 119 -4.91 9.55 -5.28
CA TYR A 119 -4.65 10.91 -5.75
C TYR A 119 -5.37 11.22 -7.06
N TRP A 120 -5.39 10.29 -8.00
CA TRP A 120 -6.01 10.49 -9.30
C TRP A 120 -7.54 10.51 -9.22
N LEU A 121 -8.15 9.50 -8.59
CA LEU A 121 -9.59 9.26 -8.66
C LEU A 121 -10.27 9.01 -7.30
N GLY A 122 -9.50 8.93 -6.22
CA GLY A 122 -10.00 8.54 -4.90
C GLY A 122 -10.02 9.66 -3.87
N ALA A 123 -9.82 9.28 -2.62
CA ALA A 123 -9.95 10.12 -1.43
C ALA A 123 -8.89 11.23 -1.31
N ALA A 124 -7.77 11.12 -2.04
CA ALA A 124 -6.71 12.12 -2.07
C ALA A 124 -6.83 13.12 -3.23
N ARG A 125 -7.90 13.02 -4.04
CA ARG A 125 -8.07 13.89 -5.21
C ARG A 125 -8.22 15.37 -4.81
N GLY A 126 -7.40 16.23 -5.44
CA GLY A 126 -7.45 17.68 -5.22
C GLY A 126 -6.61 18.19 -4.05
N HIS A 127 -5.92 17.33 -3.33
CA HIS A 127 -5.00 17.68 -2.26
C HIS A 127 -3.56 17.77 -2.77
N ALA A 128 -2.81 18.79 -2.34
CA ALA A 128 -1.42 19.00 -2.77
C ALA A 128 -0.45 18.08 -2.00
N THR A 129 -0.60 18.02 -0.68
CA THR A 129 0.22 17.21 0.21
C THR A 129 -0.61 16.08 0.81
N VAL A 130 -0.26 14.84 0.49
CA VAL A 130 -1.01 13.66 0.92
C VAL A 130 -0.09 12.70 1.68
N LEU A 131 -0.49 12.33 2.88
CA LEU A 131 0.09 11.19 3.58
C LEU A 131 -0.85 9.98 3.39
N PHE A 132 -0.43 9.03 2.55
CA PHE A 132 -1.13 7.76 2.37
C PHE A 132 -0.51 6.69 3.26
N VAL A 133 -1.35 5.89 3.92
CA VAL A 133 -0.92 4.78 4.78
C VAL A 133 -1.75 3.55 4.47
N ALA A 134 -1.08 2.45 4.14
CA ALA A 134 -1.69 1.14 3.95
C ALA A 134 -1.42 0.26 5.17
N VAL A 135 -2.48 -0.23 5.80
CA VAL A 135 -2.41 -1.12 6.97
C VAL A 135 -3.00 -2.48 6.60
N GLY A 136 -2.12 -3.45 6.44
CA GLY A 136 -2.46 -4.80 6.00
C GLY A 136 -1.58 -5.85 6.67
N THR A 137 -0.89 -6.68 5.88
CA THR A 137 0.14 -7.62 6.37
C THR A 137 1.29 -6.89 7.05
N GLY A 138 1.60 -5.68 6.58
CA GLY A 138 2.51 -4.73 7.21
C GLY A 138 1.84 -3.37 7.32
N VAL A 139 2.64 -2.36 7.66
CA VAL A 139 2.25 -0.94 7.63
C VAL A 139 3.19 -0.22 6.66
N GLY A 140 2.68 0.16 5.52
CA GLY A 140 3.41 0.95 4.52
C GLY A 140 2.84 2.36 4.40
N GLY A 141 3.54 3.24 3.71
CA GLY A 141 3.04 4.57 3.43
C GLY A 141 3.67 5.21 2.20
N SER A 142 3.10 6.31 1.79
CA SER A 142 3.56 7.14 0.69
C SER A 142 3.31 8.60 1.02
N LEU A 143 4.28 9.44 0.72
CA LEU A 143 4.14 10.90 0.80
C LEU A 143 4.05 11.44 -0.64
N LEU A 144 2.94 12.11 -0.95
CA LEU A 144 2.80 12.84 -2.20
C LEU A 144 2.92 14.34 -1.92
N LEU A 145 3.74 15.01 -2.73
CA LEU A 145 3.91 16.46 -2.75
C LEU A 145 3.58 16.94 -4.17
N ASP A 146 2.57 17.79 -4.30
CA ASP A 146 2.06 18.27 -5.59
C ASP A 146 1.77 17.13 -6.59
N GLY A 147 1.14 16.07 -6.09
CA GLY A 147 0.77 14.88 -6.88
C GLY A 147 1.94 14.03 -7.35
N ARG A 148 3.12 14.20 -6.75
CA ARG A 148 4.32 13.42 -7.03
C ARG A 148 4.74 12.66 -5.79
N ILE A 149 5.11 11.39 -5.96
CA ILE A 149 5.67 10.61 -4.87
C ILE A 149 7.01 11.20 -4.45
N HIS A 150 7.11 11.50 -3.17
CA HIS A 150 8.38 11.86 -2.56
C HIS A 150 9.16 10.59 -2.20
N HIS A 151 10.13 10.22 -3.02
CA HIS A 151 10.90 8.99 -2.82
C HIS A 151 11.97 9.12 -1.72
N GLY A 152 12.43 10.35 -1.43
CA GLY A 152 13.60 10.56 -0.56
C GLY A 152 14.92 10.14 -1.23
N ALA A 153 16.02 10.39 -0.54
CA ALA A 153 17.37 10.17 -1.08
C ALA A 153 17.73 8.69 -1.33
N ARG A 154 17.03 7.76 -0.67
CA ARG A 154 17.28 6.31 -0.72
C ARG A 154 16.02 5.50 -1.09
N SER A 155 15.02 6.14 -1.67
CA SER A 155 13.71 5.57 -1.97
C SER A 155 13.00 4.97 -0.75
N ALA A 156 13.24 5.56 0.44
CA ALA A 156 12.71 5.08 1.71
C ALA A 156 11.76 6.11 2.38
N ALA A 157 11.40 7.20 1.72
CA ALA A 157 10.39 8.11 2.25
C ALA A 157 9.02 7.41 2.27
N GLY A 158 8.24 7.67 3.31
CA GLY A 158 6.93 7.03 3.48
C GLY A 158 6.95 5.70 4.23
N HIS A 159 8.08 5.23 4.77
CA HIS A 159 8.13 4.00 5.57
C HIS A 159 7.49 4.18 6.96
N VAL A 160 6.19 4.50 6.96
CA VAL A 160 5.38 4.82 8.14
C VAL A 160 5.40 3.70 9.19
N GLY A 161 5.38 2.44 8.74
CA GLY A 161 5.40 1.28 9.64
C GLY A 161 6.63 1.19 10.53
N HIS A 162 7.71 1.89 10.18
CA HIS A 162 8.96 1.88 10.95
C HIS A 162 9.16 3.13 11.83
N VAL A 163 8.11 3.91 12.05
CA VAL A 163 8.10 4.97 13.06
C VAL A 163 8.05 4.33 14.45
N PRO A 164 8.99 4.68 15.35
CA PRO A 164 8.94 4.18 16.71
C PRO A 164 7.77 4.81 17.49
N VAL A 165 7.05 3.97 18.25
CA VAL A 165 5.94 4.41 19.11
C VAL A 165 6.08 3.78 20.49
N ALA A 166 5.65 4.49 21.53
CA ALA A 166 5.76 3.99 22.91
C ALA A 166 5.02 2.66 23.12
N ALA A 167 3.86 2.48 22.48
CA ALA A 167 3.07 1.25 22.55
C ALA A 167 3.79 0.01 21.98
N ALA A 168 4.81 0.20 21.14
CA ALA A 168 5.60 -0.88 20.56
C ALA A 168 6.92 -1.14 21.31
N ALA A 169 7.15 -0.50 22.46
CA ALA A 169 8.38 -0.70 23.23
C ALA A 169 8.60 -2.19 23.55
N GLY A 170 9.79 -2.71 23.20
CA GLY A 170 10.16 -4.12 23.38
C GLY A 170 9.50 -5.10 22.40
N ARG A 171 8.72 -4.62 21.42
CA ARG A 171 8.12 -5.46 20.38
C ARG A 171 9.03 -5.52 19.16
N ARG A 172 9.35 -6.71 18.70
CA ARG A 172 10.17 -6.96 17.51
C ARG A 172 9.39 -6.65 16.25
N CYS A 173 9.94 -5.77 15.41
CA CYS A 173 9.43 -5.50 14.07
C CYS A 173 10.00 -6.50 13.04
N PRO A 174 9.25 -6.90 12.02
CA PRO A 174 9.75 -7.74 10.91
C PRO A 174 11.01 -7.19 10.22
N CYS A 175 11.23 -5.87 10.23
CA CYS A 175 12.44 -5.27 9.67
C CYS A 175 13.72 -5.54 10.48
N GLY A 176 13.62 -6.16 11.65
CA GLY A 176 14.73 -6.50 12.51
C GLY A 176 15.05 -5.49 13.62
N ALA A 177 14.39 -4.33 13.67
CA ALA A 177 14.47 -3.38 14.79
C ALA A 177 13.33 -3.58 15.81
N ASP A 178 13.40 -2.93 16.94
CA ASP A 178 12.37 -2.97 17.97
C ASP A 178 11.60 -1.64 18.03
N GLY A 179 10.35 -1.69 18.51
CA GLY A 179 9.59 -0.49 18.85
C GLY A 179 8.83 0.19 17.70
N HIS A 180 8.78 -0.40 16.52
CA HIS A 180 8.10 0.16 15.37
C HIS A 180 6.58 -0.08 15.38
N VAL A 181 5.80 0.88 14.87
CA VAL A 181 4.32 0.82 14.88
C VAL A 181 3.78 -0.42 14.16
N GLU A 182 4.44 -0.92 13.13
CA GLU A 182 4.05 -2.14 12.42
C GLU A 182 3.95 -3.36 13.36
N ALA A 183 4.82 -3.43 14.37
CA ALA A 183 4.85 -4.53 15.32
C ALA A 183 3.61 -4.61 16.24
N VAL A 184 2.74 -3.59 16.22
CA VAL A 184 1.53 -3.51 17.06
C VAL A 184 0.27 -3.14 16.29
N ALA A 185 0.38 -2.56 15.09
CA ALA A 185 -0.76 -2.06 14.33
C ALA A 185 -1.04 -2.85 13.04
N SER A 186 -0.13 -3.70 12.56
CA SER A 186 -0.38 -4.54 11.39
C SER A 186 -1.38 -5.67 11.69
N GLY A 187 -2.04 -6.19 10.66
CA GLY A 187 -3.00 -7.29 10.80
C GLY A 187 -2.44 -8.52 11.53
N PRO A 188 -1.26 -9.03 11.15
CA PRO A 188 -0.59 -10.11 11.89
C PRO A 188 -0.25 -9.76 13.33
N ALA A 189 0.16 -8.51 13.61
CA ALA A 189 0.48 -8.07 14.96
C ALA A 189 -0.76 -8.04 15.86
N LEU A 190 -1.87 -7.52 15.37
CA LEU A 190 -3.16 -7.51 16.08
C LEU A 190 -3.67 -8.93 16.36
N LEU A 191 -3.60 -9.82 15.36
CA LEU A 191 -4.00 -11.22 15.53
C LEU A 191 -3.10 -11.95 16.55
N HIS A 192 -1.79 -11.72 16.50
CA HIS A 192 -0.83 -12.27 17.44
C HIS A 192 -1.13 -11.82 18.86
N GLU A 193 -1.31 -10.51 19.07
CA GLU A 193 -1.60 -9.93 20.38
C GLU A 193 -2.91 -10.48 20.98
N TYR A 194 -3.94 -10.63 20.14
CA TYR A 194 -5.21 -11.24 20.58
C TYR A 194 -4.99 -12.67 21.09
N ARG A 195 -4.20 -13.47 20.35
CA ARG A 195 -3.89 -14.86 20.74
C ARG A 195 -3.02 -14.95 21.99
N GLU A 196 -2.00 -14.11 22.11
CA GLU A 196 -1.11 -14.07 23.31
C GLU A 196 -1.87 -13.72 24.58
N ARG A 197 -2.92 -12.90 24.48
CA ARG A 197 -3.79 -12.56 25.61
C ARG A 197 -4.92 -13.58 25.87
N GLY A 198 -4.91 -14.73 25.18
CA GLY A 198 -5.84 -15.84 25.41
C GLY A 198 -7.05 -15.89 24.49
N GLY A 199 -7.12 -15.03 23.49
CA GLY A 199 -8.13 -15.09 22.43
C GLY A 199 -7.86 -16.22 21.45
N SER A 200 -8.91 -16.68 20.75
CA SER A 200 -8.81 -17.72 19.72
C SER A 200 -9.49 -17.27 18.44
N ALA A 201 -8.69 -17.00 17.40
CA ALA A 201 -9.17 -16.67 16.06
C ALA A 201 -8.16 -17.15 15.00
N PRO A 202 -8.58 -17.69 13.85
CA PRO A 202 -7.67 -18.12 12.77
C PRO A 202 -7.08 -16.94 11.98
N ARG A 203 -7.80 -15.82 11.90
CA ARG A 203 -7.39 -14.61 11.15
C ARG A 203 -8.01 -13.35 11.75
N LEU A 204 -7.52 -12.18 11.35
CA LEU A 204 -7.94 -10.89 11.93
C LEU A 204 -9.43 -10.61 11.74
N GLN A 205 -10.02 -11.04 10.63
CA GLN A 205 -11.43 -10.82 10.35
C GLN A 205 -12.35 -11.41 11.45
N GLU A 206 -11.97 -12.55 12.02
CA GLU A 206 -12.71 -13.14 13.16
C GLU A 206 -12.49 -12.34 14.46
N VAL A 207 -11.32 -11.74 14.66
CA VAL A 207 -11.10 -10.81 15.79
C VAL A 207 -11.97 -9.57 15.63
N VAL A 208 -12.06 -9.03 14.42
CA VAL A 208 -12.94 -7.88 14.11
C VAL A 208 -14.39 -8.24 14.38
N ALA A 209 -14.88 -9.36 13.89
CA ALA A 209 -16.25 -9.82 14.12
C ALA A 209 -16.52 -10.07 15.63
N ALA A 210 -15.54 -10.64 16.35
CA ALA A 210 -15.67 -10.89 17.79
C ALA A 210 -15.75 -9.60 18.61
N SER A 211 -15.24 -8.48 18.12
CA SER A 211 -15.18 -7.22 18.87
C SER A 211 -16.56 -6.66 19.28
N GLU A 212 -17.63 -7.14 18.69
CA GLU A 212 -19.00 -6.79 19.14
C GLU A 212 -19.33 -7.34 20.54
N HIS A 213 -18.74 -8.51 20.90
CA HIS A 213 -19.10 -9.26 22.10
C HIS A 213 -17.90 -9.61 23.00
N ASP A 214 -16.67 -9.56 22.46
CA ASP A 214 -15.44 -9.88 23.17
C ASP A 214 -14.67 -8.59 23.54
N PRO A 215 -14.59 -8.28 24.85
CA PRO A 215 -13.84 -7.13 25.34
C PRO A 215 -12.34 -7.18 24.99
N LEU A 216 -11.75 -8.37 24.90
CA LEU A 216 -10.33 -8.52 24.53
C LEU A 216 -10.11 -8.14 23.07
N ALA A 217 -10.97 -8.62 22.15
CA ALA A 217 -10.89 -8.26 20.73
C ALA A 217 -11.03 -6.74 20.57
N ARG A 218 -11.98 -6.12 21.25
CA ARG A 218 -12.15 -4.66 21.27
C ARG A 218 -10.90 -3.94 21.74
N THR A 219 -10.33 -4.38 22.85
CA THR A 219 -9.12 -3.79 23.45
C THR A 219 -7.95 -3.85 22.47
N VAL A 220 -7.67 -5.02 21.89
CA VAL A 220 -6.56 -5.20 20.96
C VAL A 220 -6.69 -4.32 19.71
N LEU A 221 -7.88 -4.25 19.12
CA LEU A 221 -8.14 -3.41 17.95
C LEU A 221 -7.96 -1.93 18.27
N THR A 222 -8.46 -1.45 19.40
CA THR A 222 -8.33 -0.03 19.80
C THR A 222 -6.91 0.35 20.20
N GLU A 223 -6.16 -0.53 20.88
CA GLU A 223 -4.75 -0.31 21.21
C GLU A 223 -3.88 -0.19 19.94
N GLY A 224 -4.07 -1.08 18.96
CA GLY A 224 -3.36 -0.98 17.68
C GLY A 224 -3.73 0.27 16.88
N ALA A 225 -5.01 0.64 16.88
CA ALA A 225 -5.49 1.87 16.25
C ALA A 225 -4.85 3.12 16.90
N ARG A 226 -4.80 3.19 18.23
CA ARG A 226 -4.15 4.27 18.95
C ARG A 226 -2.65 4.32 18.70
N ALA A 227 -1.96 3.18 18.67
CA ALA A 227 -0.55 3.14 18.33
C ALA A 227 -0.27 3.75 16.94
N LEU A 228 -1.11 3.42 15.96
CA LEU A 228 -1.04 4.04 14.63
C LEU A 228 -1.39 5.52 14.67
N GLY A 229 -2.43 5.92 15.38
CA GLY A 229 -2.82 7.33 15.55
C GLY A 229 -1.73 8.20 16.11
N SER A 230 -0.99 7.70 17.11
CA SER A 230 0.18 8.38 17.68
C SER A 230 1.30 8.59 16.64
N ALA A 231 1.58 7.57 15.81
CA ALA A 231 2.55 7.71 14.71
C ALA A 231 2.08 8.73 13.67
N LEU A 232 0.78 8.69 13.29
CA LEU A 232 0.20 9.62 12.32
C LEU A 232 0.27 11.06 12.80
N ALA A 233 0.01 11.33 14.07
CA ALA A 233 0.12 12.68 14.65
C ALA A 233 1.55 13.22 14.54
N GLY A 234 2.56 12.42 14.88
CA GLY A 234 3.96 12.79 14.76
C GLY A 234 4.37 13.08 13.31
N LEU A 235 3.94 12.24 12.39
CA LEU A 235 4.18 12.43 10.96
C LEU A 235 3.45 13.68 10.42
N ALA A 236 2.17 13.86 10.77
CA ALA A 236 1.40 15.02 10.35
C ALA A 236 2.01 16.33 10.85
N ASN A 237 2.44 16.37 12.11
CA ASN A 237 3.16 17.53 12.67
C ASN A 237 4.47 17.85 11.95
N THR A 238 5.08 16.87 11.26
CA THR A 238 6.35 17.04 10.54
C THR A 238 6.14 17.41 9.06
N VAL A 239 5.07 16.86 8.44
CA VAL A 239 4.85 16.94 6.98
C VAL A 239 3.82 17.97 6.61
N ASP A 240 2.89 18.31 7.54
CA ASP A 240 1.74 19.21 7.31
C ASP A 240 0.92 18.80 6.08
N PRO A 241 0.31 17.58 6.07
CA PRO A 241 -0.46 17.13 4.94
C PRO A 241 -1.87 17.76 4.90
N ASP A 242 -2.43 17.94 3.69
CA ASP A 242 -3.83 18.37 3.52
C ASP A 242 -4.81 17.25 3.95
N VAL A 243 -4.38 15.99 3.81
CA VAL A 243 -5.19 14.81 4.13
C VAL A 243 -4.28 13.62 4.47
N VAL A 244 -4.74 12.80 5.41
CA VAL A 244 -4.21 11.44 5.66
C VAL A 244 -5.22 10.43 5.12
N VAL A 245 -4.81 9.61 4.17
CA VAL A 245 -5.66 8.56 3.59
C VAL A 245 -5.19 7.20 4.08
N ILE A 246 -6.09 6.41 4.65
CA ILE A 246 -5.79 5.09 5.21
C ILE A 246 -6.44 4.00 4.35
N GLY A 247 -5.61 3.13 3.79
CA GLY A 247 -6.03 1.94 3.05
C GLY A 247 -5.55 0.64 3.69
N GLY A 248 -5.77 -0.46 2.98
CA GLY A 248 -5.39 -1.80 3.42
C GLY A 248 -6.47 -2.49 4.26
N GLY A 249 -6.34 -3.81 4.40
CA GLY A 249 -7.40 -4.63 4.99
C GLY A 249 -7.71 -4.36 6.47
N VAL A 250 -6.80 -3.76 7.23
CA VAL A 250 -7.08 -3.37 8.63
C VAL A 250 -8.00 -2.15 8.70
N ALA A 251 -8.01 -1.29 7.68
CA ALA A 251 -8.95 -0.18 7.60
C ALA A 251 -10.42 -0.64 7.52
N GLU A 252 -10.68 -1.91 7.22
CA GLU A 252 -12.01 -2.54 7.24
C GLU A 252 -12.43 -3.03 8.63
N ALA A 253 -11.64 -2.77 9.69
CA ALA A 253 -11.92 -3.23 11.06
C ALA A 253 -13.12 -2.55 11.73
N GLY A 254 -13.80 -1.63 11.05
CA GLY A 254 -15.03 -0.99 11.51
C GLY A 254 -14.82 0.28 12.34
N GLU A 255 -15.94 0.91 12.73
CA GLU A 255 -15.91 2.26 13.34
C GLU A 255 -15.15 2.29 14.66
N LEU A 256 -15.21 1.23 15.46
CA LEU A 256 -14.44 1.13 16.73
C LEU A 256 -12.93 1.43 16.51
N TRP A 257 -12.35 0.85 15.46
CA TRP A 257 -10.96 1.07 15.10
C TRP A 257 -10.73 2.49 14.59
N TRP A 258 -11.63 3.00 13.74
CA TRP A 258 -11.55 4.34 13.17
C TRP A 258 -11.69 5.46 14.21
N GLU A 259 -12.61 5.32 15.15
CA GLU A 259 -12.79 6.26 16.27
C GLU A 259 -11.49 6.35 17.08
N ALA A 260 -10.94 5.22 17.52
CA ALA A 260 -9.71 5.16 18.30
C ALA A 260 -8.50 5.76 17.54
N LEU A 261 -8.40 5.50 16.23
CA LEU A 261 -7.35 6.05 15.35
C LEU A 261 -7.45 7.58 15.28
N ARG A 262 -8.63 8.10 14.94
CA ARG A 262 -8.88 9.54 14.76
C ARG A 262 -8.73 10.31 16.07
N GLU A 263 -9.26 9.77 17.16
CA GLU A 263 -9.14 10.35 18.50
C GLU A 263 -7.68 10.52 18.89
N GLU A 264 -6.89 9.46 18.81
CA GLU A 264 -5.47 9.51 19.17
C GLU A 264 -4.66 10.41 18.23
N THR A 265 -4.95 10.37 16.92
CA THR A 265 -4.31 11.30 15.97
C THR A 265 -4.59 12.74 16.38
N ALA A 266 -5.85 13.09 16.65
CA ALA A 266 -6.24 14.45 17.02
C ALA A 266 -5.60 14.92 18.32
N LEU A 267 -5.43 14.03 19.31
CA LEU A 267 -4.77 14.35 20.59
C LEU A 267 -3.29 14.73 20.41
N GLY A 268 -2.60 14.12 19.45
CA GLY A 268 -1.18 14.38 19.22
C GLY A 268 -0.87 15.53 18.26
N LEU A 269 -1.89 16.12 17.59
CA LEU A 269 -1.70 17.23 16.65
C LEU A 269 -1.43 18.56 17.35
N VAL A 270 -0.49 19.34 16.78
CA VAL A 270 -0.33 20.74 17.17
C VAL A 270 -1.60 21.55 16.83
N PRO A 271 -1.87 22.67 17.54
CA PRO A 271 -3.10 23.46 17.32
C PRO A 271 -3.36 23.88 15.88
N ALA A 272 -2.31 24.12 15.09
CA ALA A 272 -2.39 24.51 13.69
C ALA A 272 -3.00 23.43 12.79
N LEU A 273 -2.85 22.15 13.16
CA LEU A 273 -3.34 21.01 12.39
C LEU A 273 -4.66 20.44 12.91
N ARG A 274 -5.31 21.10 13.85
CA ARG A 274 -6.62 20.64 14.36
C ARG A 274 -7.63 20.57 13.23
N GLY A 275 -8.29 19.43 13.11
CA GLY A 275 -9.26 19.16 12.05
C GLY A 275 -8.65 18.57 10.78
N LEU A 276 -7.36 18.17 10.79
CA LEU A 276 -6.75 17.41 9.70
C LEU A 276 -7.63 16.19 9.34
N PRO A 277 -8.06 16.08 8.07
CA PRO A 277 -8.87 14.94 7.64
C PRO A 277 -8.06 13.63 7.69
N VAL A 278 -8.59 12.62 8.39
CA VAL A 278 -8.09 11.23 8.37
C VAL A 278 -9.23 10.36 7.83
N VAL A 279 -9.08 9.94 6.58
CA VAL A 279 -10.16 9.35 5.78
C VAL A 279 -9.81 7.96 5.25
N PRO A 280 -10.79 7.08 5.01
CA PRO A 280 -10.54 5.81 4.35
C PRO A 280 -10.21 6.00 2.87
N SER A 281 -9.42 5.06 2.32
CA SER A 281 -9.24 4.87 0.88
C SER A 281 -10.58 4.69 0.19
N GLY A 282 -10.79 5.38 -0.94
CA GLY A 282 -12.05 5.37 -1.68
C GLY A 282 -12.13 4.33 -2.79
N LEU A 283 -10.99 3.81 -3.27
CA LEU A 283 -10.90 2.96 -4.46
C LEU A 283 -10.70 1.46 -4.15
N GLY A 284 -10.50 1.13 -2.87
CA GLY A 284 -10.33 -0.26 -2.44
C GLY A 284 -9.23 -1.00 -3.21
N SER A 285 -9.55 -2.20 -3.72
CA SER A 285 -8.59 -3.07 -4.42
C SER A 285 -8.13 -2.53 -5.78
N ASP A 286 -8.84 -1.56 -6.36
CA ASP A 286 -8.52 -1.05 -7.70
C ASP A 286 -7.48 0.08 -7.64
N ALA A 287 -7.24 0.65 -6.47
CA ALA A 287 -6.36 1.81 -6.29
C ALA A 287 -4.94 1.55 -6.83
N ALA A 288 -4.35 0.38 -6.57
CA ALA A 288 -3.01 0.05 -7.06
C ALA A 288 -2.94 -0.01 -8.59
N LEU A 289 -3.94 -0.63 -9.24
CA LEU A 289 -4.02 -0.69 -10.71
C LEU A 289 -4.26 0.70 -11.31
N LEU A 290 -5.16 1.48 -10.72
CA LEU A 290 -5.42 2.86 -11.17
C LEU A 290 -4.17 3.74 -11.03
N GLY A 291 -3.46 3.63 -9.93
CA GLY A 291 -2.22 4.38 -9.74
C GLY A 291 -1.09 3.94 -10.67
N ALA A 292 -0.97 2.63 -10.93
CA ALA A 292 -0.05 2.10 -11.93
C ALA A 292 -0.36 2.69 -13.33
N ALA A 293 -1.63 2.68 -13.74
CA ALA A 293 -2.06 3.31 -14.99
C ALA A 293 -1.81 4.82 -15.01
N HIS A 294 -2.07 5.51 -13.89
CA HIS A 294 -1.85 6.96 -13.79
C HIS A 294 -0.40 7.35 -14.07
N MET A 295 0.59 6.56 -13.62
CA MET A 295 2.00 6.79 -13.96
C MET A 295 2.22 6.81 -15.47
N VAL A 296 1.63 5.86 -16.19
CA VAL A 296 1.75 5.77 -17.66
C VAL A 296 1.10 6.97 -18.33
N TRP A 297 -0.12 7.33 -17.94
CA TRP A 297 -0.83 8.48 -18.52
C TRP A 297 -0.11 9.81 -18.29
N ARG A 298 0.61 9.96 -17.19
CA ARG A 298 1.41 11.16 -16.91
C ARG A 298 2.69 11.26 -17.74
N GLU A 299 3.26 10.14 -18.16
CA GLU A 299 4.52 10.08 -18.93
C GLU A 299 4.31 10.00 -20.44
N HIS A 300 3.21 9.39 -20.87
CA HIS A 300 2.99 9.00 -22.28
C HIS A 300 1.62 9.38 -22.85
N GLY A 301 0.75 9.99 -22.04
CA GLY A 301 -0.62 10.39 -22.41
C GLY A 301 -0.79 11.81 -22.93
#